data_a5d47c43dff1abddd9552a04396d6857
#
_entry.id   a5d47c43dff1abddd9552a04396d6857
#
_cell.length_a   1.000
_cell.length_b   1.000
_cell.length_c   1.000
_cell.angle_alpha   90.00
_cell.angle_beta   90.00
_cell.angle_gamma   90.00
#
_symmetry.space_group_name_H-M   'P 1'
#
loop_
_entity.id
_entity.type
_entity.pdbx_description
1 polymer ?
#
loop_
_entity_poly.entity_id
_entity_poly.type
_entity_poly.pdbx_seq_one_letter_code
_entity_poly.pdbx_strand_id
1 'polypeptide(L)'
;MPTELINEAPTFWTYASEFLKLVPGLVLLPISFVVGWKKIGHKAVISYYESHEQFQASRLTRIVLTNLKDKPLIVHALYADIDHHALLKIKEFETPLVVKGLESAVIETDPVSSYHIEHDPYDPPFSEIKSVYVITTGKRFRCLIDDTPSLYSIARGDQYKQIKAKTFTYLGLTFDSYVRYGLSFEIDGKRYVALVGRSGFIGGNWPLGVNMLGLDDMKSPESVKQALDSVYGDIFGQSLLVHELNTSPNNPFSTFMED
;
A
#
# COMPACT_ATOMS: atom_id res chain seq x y z
N MET A 1 23.94 74.28 -52.65
CA MET A 1 24.82 73.20 -52.06
C MET A 1 23.90 72.18 -51.44
N PRO A 2 23.77 70.98 -51.98
CA PRO A 2 23.00 69.93 -51.36
C PRO A 2 23.84 69.22 -50.33
N THR A 3 23.38 69.21 -49.07
CA THR A 3 23.92 68.43 -47.99
C THR A 3 23.57 66.98 -48.24
N GLU A 4 24.56 66.18 -48.62
CA GLU A 4 24.47 64.72 -48.72
C GLU A 4 24.13 64.15 -47.34
N LEU A 5 22.97 63.55 -47.22
CA LEU A 5 22.60 62.64 -46.16
C LEU A 5 23.47 61.37 -46.33
N ILE A 6 24.58 61.36 -45.62
CA ILE A 6 25.35 60.14 -45.46
C ILE A 6 24.49 59.19 -44.64
N ASN A 7 23.81 58.29 -45.31
CA ASN A 7 23.09 57.17 -44.73
C ASN A 7 24.16 56.17 -44.29
N GLU A 8 24.70 56.32 -43.05
CA GLU A 8 25.59 55.35 -42.50
C GLU A 8 24.88 54.02 -42.32
N ALA A 9 25.23 53.05 -43.15
CA ALA A 9 24.81 51.70 -42.96
C ALA A 9 25.19 51.24 -41.54
N PRO A 10 24.29 50.63 -40.82
CA PRO A 10 24.55 50.24 -39.44
C PRO A 10 25.77 49.32 -39.40
N THR A 11 26.75 49.70 -38.64
CA THR A 11 28.03 49.00 -38.54
C THR A 11 27.82 47.60 -37.93
N PHE A 12 28.61 46.60 -38.34
CA PHE A 12 28.58 45.24 -37.75
C PHE A 12 28.44 45.22 -36.22
N TRP A 13 29.06 46.16 -35.54
CA TRP A 13 29.00 46.31 -34.11
C TRP A 13 27.58 46.69 -33.60
N THR A 14 26.79 47.41 -34.36
CA THR A 14 25.42 47.73 -33.99
C THR A 14 24.55 46.47 -34.02
N TYR A 15 24.68 45.66 -35.06
CA TYR A 15 23.99 44.37 -35.14
C TYR A 15 24.46 43.37 -34.10
N ALA A 16 25.78 43.30 -33.85
CA ALA A 16 26.35 42.44 -32.82
C ALA A 16 25.86 42.83 -31.40
N SER A 17 25.79 44.13 -31.13
CA SER A 17 25.31 44.62 -29.81
C SER A 17 23.80 44.32 -29.57
N GLU A 18 23.00 44.44 -30.64
CA GLU A 18 21.57 44.08 -30.54
C GLU A 18 21.38 42.57 -30.40
N PHE A 19 22.16 41.78 -31.12
CA PHE A 19 22.16 40.32 -30.93
C PHE A 19 22.60 39.91 -29.53
N LEU A 20 23.65 40.51 -28.99
CA LEU A 20 24.10 40.27 -27.63
C LEU A 20 23.03 40.63 -26.56
N LYS A 21 22.16 41.61 -26.82
CA LYS A 21 21.02 41.94 -25.92
C LYS A 21 19.94 40.88 -25.94
N LEU A 22 19.79 40.15 -27.05
CA LEU A 22 18.83 39.07 -27.21
C LEU A 22 19.28 37.74 -26.58
N VAL A 23 20.62 37.52 -26.52
CA VAL A 23 21.21 36.27 -26.00
C VAL A 23 20.75 35.91 -24.59
N PRO A 24 20.73 36.84 -23.59
CA PRO A 24 20.24 36.51 -22.25
C PRO A 24 18.78 36.02 -22.25
N GLY A 25 17.93 36.66 -23.05
CA GLY A 25 16.52 36.24 -23.21
C GLY A 25 16.38 34.85 -23.83
N LEU A 26 17.15 34.57 -24.87
CA LEU A 26 17.16 33.29 -25.59
C LEU A 26 17.66 32.13 -24.72
N VAL A 27 18.59 32.37 -23.81
CA VAL A 27 19.10 31.39 -22.85
C VAL A 27 18.14 31.22 -21.66
N LEU A 28 17.60 32.32 -21.14
CA LEU A 28 16.72 32.29 -19.98
C LEU A 28 15.34 31.68 -20.28
N LEU A 29 14.84 31.79 -21.51
CA LEU A 29 13.53 31.30 -21.91
C LEU A 29 13.42 29.77 -21.79
N PRO A 30 14.32 28.94 -22.36
CA PRO A 30 14.28 27.49 -22.16
C PRO A 30 14.50 27.09 -20.69
N ILE A 31 15.36 27.78 -19.96
CA ILE A 31 15.60 27.51 -18.52
C ILE A 31 14.30 27.77 -17.74
N SER A 32 13.66 28.93 -17.96
CA SER A 32 12.39 29.27 -17.30
C SER A 32 11.29 28.28 -17.66
N PHE A 33 11.25 27.80 -18.90
CA PHE A 33 10.29 26.79 -19.35
C PHE A 33 10.53 25.46 -18.62
N VAL A 34 11.76 24.98 -18.53
CA VAL A 34 12.12 23.73 -17.82
C VAL A 34 11.78 23.83 -16.33
N VAL A 35 12.12 24.94 -15.70
CA VAL A 35 11.79 25.18 -14.27
C VAL A 35 10.28 25.26 -14.07
N GLY A 36 9.56 25.97 -14.94
CA GLY A 36 8.10 26.04 -14.90
C GLY A 36 7.45 24.67 -15.10
N TRP A 37 7.94 23.88 -16.05
CA TRP A 37 7.42 22.54 -16.33
C TRP A 37 7.58 21.58 -15.15
N LYS A 38 8.65 21.69 -14.37
CA LYS A 38 8.83 20.90 -13.15
C LYS A 38 7.79 21.23 -12.06
N LYS A 39 7.24 22.43 -12.07
CA LYS A 39 6.22 22.89 -11.10
C LYS A 39 4.77 22.61 -11.54
N ILE A 40 4.55 22.29 -12.82
CA ILE A 40 3.21 22.02 -13.36
C ILE A 40 2.88 20.52 -13.26
N GLY A 41 1.65 20.23 -12.80
CA GLY A 41 1.12 18.88 -12.72
C GLY A 41 1.66 18.05 -11.56
N HIS A 42 1.33 16.76 -11.58
CA HIS A 42 1.82 15.75 -10.63
C HIS A 42 2.50 14.63 -11.44
N LYS A 43 3.60 14.14 -10.92
CA LYS A 43 4.29 12.97 -11.46
C LYS A 43 4.95 12.24 -10.31
N ALA A 44 4.65 10.98 -10.15
CA ALA A 44 5.24 10.16 -9.10
C ALA A 44 5.56 8.76 -9.64
N VAL A 45 6.54 8.15 -9.02
CA VAL A 45 6.91 6.74 -9.20
C VAL A 45 6.56 6.01 -7.93
N ILE A 46 6.09 4.78 -8.06
CA ILE A 46 5.79 3.91 -6.96
C ILE A 46 6.50 2.57 -7.14
N SER A 47 7.10 2.08 -6.06
CA SER A 47 7.57 0.70 -5.93
C SER A 47 6.92 0.05 -4.72
N TYR A 48 6.77 -1.25 -4.74
CA TYR A 48 6.13 -2.01 -3.66
C TYR A 48 6.67 -3.44 -3.64
N TYR A 49 6.49 -4.08 -2.49
CA TYR A 49 6.76 -5.51 -2.30
C TYR A 49 5.46 -6.21 -1.92
N GLU A 50 5.31 -7.44 -2.40
CA GLU A 50 4.26 -8.32 -1.95
C GLU A 50 4.76 -9.09 -0.72
N SER A 51 3.93 -9.16 0.32
CA SER A 51 4.22 -9.91 1.54
C SER A 51 3.20 -11.02 1.71
N HIS A 52 3.71 -12.21 2.01
CA HIS A 52 2.94 -13.38 2.37
C HIS A 52 3.25 -13.73 3.82
N GLU A 53 2.40 -13.31 4.73
CA GLU A 53 2.53 -13.63 6.14
C GLU A 53 1.61 -14.79 6.50
N GLN A 54 2.03 -15.60 7.46
CA GLN A 54 1.22 -16.71 7.92
C GLN A 54 -0.07 -16.23 8.59
N PHE A 55 -1.21 -16.84 8.26
CA PHE A 55 -2.55 -16.51 8.75
C PHE A 55 -3.10 -15.15 8.31
N GLN A 56 -2.50 -14.53 7.30
CA GLN A 56 -2.97 -13.28 6.70
C GLN A 56 -3.08 -13.45 5.19
N ALA A 57 -3.94 -12.69 4.56
CA ALA A 57 -3.94 -12.60 3.11
C ALA A 57 -2.68 -11.87 2.62
N SER A 58 -2.23 -12.24 1.44
CA SER A 58 -1.15 -11.51 0.75
C SER A 58 -1.49 -10.04 0.64
N ARG A 59 -0.51 -9.17 0.83
CA ARG A 59 -0.70 -7.72 0.74
C ARG A 59 0.52 -7.02 0.16
N LEU A 60 0.31 -5.83 -0.34
CA LEU A 60 1.42 -4.95 -0.70
C LEU A 60 2.01 -4.32 0.55
N THR A 61 3.33 -4.38 0.69
CA THR A 61 4.07 -3.78 1.80
C THR A 61 5.20 -2.91 1.29
N ARG A 62 5.80 -2.11 2.18
CA ARG A 62 6.96 -1.26 1.88
C ARG A 62 6.77 -0.47 0.59
N ILE A 63 5.63 0.18 0.48
CA ILE A 63 5.32 1.01 -0.68
C ILE A 63 6.16 2.26 -0.60
N VAL A 64 7.01 2.48 -1.61
CA VAL A 64 7.80 3.71 -1.73
C VAL A 64 7.18 4.59 -2.79
N LEU A 65 6.68 5.74 -2.39
CA LEU A 65 6.12 6.76 -3.27
C LEU A 65 7.12 7.89 -3.44
N THR A 66 7.63 8.07 -4.65
CA THR A 66 8.60 9.11 -5.00
C THR A 66 7.91 10.21 -5.81
N ASN A 67 7.95 11.42 -5.31
CA ASN A 67 7.46 12.61 -6.00
C ASN A 67 8.51 13.12 -6.98
N LEU A 68 8.24 13.10 -8.28
CA LEU A 68 9.17 13.57 -9.32
C LEU A 68 9.02 15.05 -9.68
N LYS A 69 8.21 15.81 -8.92
CA LYS A 69 8.01 17.24 -9.13
C LYS A 69 8.50 18.03 -7.93
N ASP A 70 8.89 19.29 -8.12
CA ASP A 70 9.30 20.20 -7.04
C ASP A 70 8.14 20.58 -6.12
N LYS A 71 6.90 20.47 -6.63
CA LYS A 71 5.69 20.79 -5.85
C LYS A 71 5.40 19.64 -4.87
N PRO A 72 5.09 19.94 -3.60
CA PRO A 72 4.63 18.93 -2.66
C PRO A 72 3.41 18.16 -3.18
N LEU A 73 3.40 16.87 -2.94
CA LEU A 73 2.32 15.96 -3.28
C LEU A 73 1.53 15.62 -2.02
N ILE A 74 0.25 16.00 -1.99
CA ILE A 74 -0.67 15.72 -0.89
C ILE A 74 -1.44 14.46 -1.27
N VAL A 75 -1.27 13.38 -0.52
CA VAL A 75 -1.83 12.06 -0.77
C VAL A 75 -2.91 11.76 0.25
N HIS A 76 -4.14 11.54 -0.20
CA HIS A 76 -5.26 11.12 0.63
C HIS A 76 -5.45 9.62 0.63
N ALA A 77 -5.23 8.97 -0.52
CA ALA A 77 -5.36 7.52 -0.65
C ALA A 77 -4.54 6.99 -1.82
N LEU A 78 -4.26 5.68 -1.76
CA LEU A 78 -3.62 4.90 -2.82
C LEU A 78 -4.55 3.75 -3.24
N TYR A 79 -4.70 3.56 -4.55
CA TYR A 79 -5.48 2.47 -5.13
C TYR A 79 -4.65 1.73 -6.18
N ALA A 80 -4.64 0.40 -6.12
CA ALA A 80 -4.10 -0.44 -7.18
C ALA A 80 -5.19 -0.81 -8.19
N ASP A 81 -4.86 -0.73 -9.45
CA ASP A 81 -5.63 -1.24 -10.58
C ASP A 81 -5.13 -2.65 -10.89
N ILE A 82 -5.97 -3.63 -10.65
CA ILE A 82 -5.66 -5.04 -10.85
C ILE A 82 -6.36 -5.49 -12.14
N ASP A 83 -5.58 -5.87 -13.12
CA ASP A 83 -5.99 -6.40 -14.42
C ASP A 83 -7.10 -5.56 -15.12
N HIS A 84 -7.12 -4.23 -14.89
CA HIS A 84 -8.13 -3.30 -15.41
C HIS A 84 -9.59 -3.62 -15.04
N HIS A 85 -9.83 -4.52 -14.10
CA HIS A 85 -11.16 -4.95 -13.70
C HIS A 85 -11.49 -4.62 -12.26
N ALA A 86 -10.48 -4.55 -11.39
CA ALA A 86 -10.68 -4.33 -9.97
C ALA A 86 -9.77 -3.21 -9.44
N LEU A 87 -10.31 -2.42 -8.53
CA LEU A 87 -9.58 -1.40 -7.80
C LEU A 87 -9.46 -1.82 -6.33
N LEU A 88 -8.23 -2.03 -5.88
CA LEU A 88 -7.91 -2.29 -4.49
C LEU A 88 -7.51 -0.98 -3.81
N LYS A 89 -8.23 -0.58 -2.76
CA LYS A 89 -7.77 0.46 -1.84
C LYS A 89 -6.59 -0.09 -1.03
N ILE A 90 -5.39 0.41 -1.32
CA ILE A 90 -4.16 -0.02 -0.63
C ILE A 90 -4.07 0.63 0.74
N LYS A 91 -4.21 1.96 0.77
CA LYS A 91 -4.14 2.75 2.00
C LYS A 91 -4.95 4.03 1.84
N GLU A 92 -5.68 4.39 2.87
CA GLU A 92 -6.30 5.69 3.06
C GLU A 92 -5.67 6.36 4.27
N PHE A 93 -5.42 7.66 4.17
CA PHE A 93 -4.75 8.42 5.21
C PHE A 93 -5.77 9.32 5.91
N GLU A 94 -5.99 9.12 7.21
CA GLU A 94 -6.81 10.02 8.05
C GLU A 94 -6.27 11.45 8.01
N THR A 95 -4.95 11.59 8.14
CA THR A 95 -4.24 12.85 7.89
C THR A 95 -3.47 12.70 6.59
N PRO A 96 -3.70 13.56 5.59
CA PRO A 96 -3.05 13.45 4.29
C PRO A 96 -1.53 13.38 4.41
N LEU A 97 -0.93 12.41 3.73
CA LEU A 97 0.51 12.27 3.63
C LEU A 97 1.06 13.36 2.69
N VAL A 98 2.01 14.15 3.15
CA VAL A 98 2.69 15.15 2.34
C VAL A 98 4.07 14.64 1.94
N VAL A 99 4.25 14.37 0.63
CA VAL A 99 5.54 14.02 0.05
C VAL A 99 6.13 15.29 -0.58
N LYS A 100 7.21 15.79 -0.01
CA LYS A 100 7.86 17.02 -0.51
C LYS A 100 8.35 16.83 -1.95
N GLY A 101 8.68 17.95 -2.58
CA GLY A 101 9.22 17.93 -3.94
C GLY A 101 10.51 17.13 -4.02
N LEU A 102 10.61 16.22 -5.01
CA LEU A 102 11.78 15.37 -5.26
C LEU A 102 12.16 14.44 -4.09
N GLU A 103 11.24 14.20 -3.16
CA GLU A 103 11.43 13.28 -2.04
C GLU A 103 10.59 12.00 -2.21
N SER A 104 10.97 10.98 -1.44
CA SER A 104 10.25 9.72 -1.34
C SER A 104 9.67 9.55 0.07
N ALA A 105 8.52 8.88 0.14
CA ALA A 105 7.92 8.45 1.39
C ALA A 105 7.70 6.95 1.37
N VAL A 106 8.00 6.29 2.49
CA VAL A 106 7.68 4.88 2.71
C VAL A 106 6.32 4.79 3.39
N ILE A 107 5.47 3.93 2.85
CA ILE A 107 4.09 3.73 3.31
C ILE A 107 3.94 2.27 3.68
N GLU A 108 3.63 2.03 4.93
CA GLU A 108 3.28 0.70 5.44
C GLU A 108 1.77 0.48 5.34
N THR A 109 1.39 -0.73 5.01
CA THR A 109 -0.01 -1.14 4.92
C THR A 109 -0.41 -1.98 6.10
N ASP A 110 -1.69 -1.92 6.43
CA ASP A 110 -2.24 -2.69 7.54
C ASP A 110 -2.41 -4.16 7.13
N PRO A 111 -2.32 -5.10 8.09
CA PRO A 111 -2.62 -6.50 7.85
C PRO A 111 -4.04 -6.72 7.33
N VAL A 112 -4.20 -7.66 6.40
CA VAL A 112 -5.49 -7.99 5.78
C VAL A 112 -5.78 -9.48 5.96
N SER A 113 -7.00 -9.83 6.31
CA SER A 113 -7.43 -11.22 6.46
C SER A 113 -8.00 -11.82 5.18
N SER A 114 -8.70 -11.04 4.38
CA SER A 114 -9.29 -11.49 3.11
C SER A 114 -9.71 -10.30 2.25
N TYR A 115 -9.83 -10.55 0.96
CA TYR A 115 -10.39 -9.59 0.00
C TYR A 115 -11.70 -10.14 -0.57
N HIS A 116 -12.59 -9.23 -0.95
CA HIS A 116 -13.88 -9.57 -1.52
C HIS A 116 -14.22 -8.58 -2.64
N ILE A 117 -14.90 -9.09 -3.66
CA ILE A 117 -15.60 -8.26 -4.63
C ILE A 117 -17.10 -8.46 -4.36
N GLU A 118 -17.77 -7.39 -3.91
CA GLU A 118 -19.12 -7.45 -3.39
C GLU A 118 -19.21 -8.43 -2.20
N HIS A 119 -19.72 -9.64 -2.40
CA HIS A 119 -19.83 -10.68 -1.37
C HIS A 119 -18.96 -11.91 -1.65
N ASP A 120 -18.36 -11.99 -2.84
CA ASP A 120 -17.57 -13.13 -3.26
C ASP A 120 -16.10 -12.99 -2.80
N PRO A 121 -15.49 -14.05 -2.25
CA PRO A 121 -14.07 -14.06 -1.94
C PRO A 121 -13.26 -13.76 -3.19
N TYR A 122 -12.23 -12.93 -3.03
CA TYR A 122 -11.33 -12.55 -4.11
C TYR A 122 -9.89 -12.60 -3.63
N ASP A 123 -9.02 -13.23 -4.41
CA ASP A 123 -7.57 -13.23 -4.17
C ASP A 123 -6.91 -12.34 -5.21
N PRO A 124 -6.41 -11.16 -4.82
CA PRO A 124 -5.83 -10.22 -5.78
C PRO A 124 -4.53 -10.74 -6.38
N PRO A 125 -4.42 -10.91 -7.71
CA PRO A 125 -3.16 -11.24 -8.36
C PRO A 125 -2.26 -10.00 -8.39
N PHE A 126 -1.49 -9.78 -7.31
CA PHE A 126 -0.63 -8.60 -7.19
C PHE A 126 0.45 -8.49 -8.27
N SER A 127 0.82 -9.61 -8.91
CA SER A 127 1.68 -9.62 -10.10
C SER A 127 1.03 -8.95 -11.32
N GLU A 128 -0.29 -8.79 -11.33
CA GLU A 128 -1.06 -8.21 -12.43
C GLU A 128 -1.45 -6.75 -12.19
N ILE A 129 -0.84 -6.08 -11.21
CA ILE A 129 -1.07 -4.65 -11.01
C ILE A 129 -0.60 -3.89 -12.24
N LYS A 130 -1.54 -3.25 -12.92
CA LYS A 130 -1.28 -2.46 -14.14
C LYS A 130 -0.95 -1.01 -13.84
N SER A 131 -1.47 -0.48 -12.75
CA SER A 131 -1.19 0.89 -12.33
C SER A 131 -1.58 1.12 -10.86
N VAL A 132 -0.98 2.14 -10.27
CA VAL A 132 -1.37 2.64 -8.96
C VAL A 132 -1.82 4.08 -9.11
N TYR A 133 -2.98 4.39 -8.56
CA TYR A 133 -3.55 5.72 -8.55
C TYR A 133 -3.32 6.39 -7.21
N VAL A 134 -2.89 7.64 -7.26
CA VAL A 134 -2.81 8.54 -6.10
C VAL A 134 -4.02 9.48 -6.13
N ILE A 135 -4.74 9.52 -5.02
CA ILE A 135 -5.80 10.49 -4.80
C ILE A 135 -5.20 11.70 -4.09
N THR A 136 -5.34 12.86 -4.70
CA THR A 136 -4.91 14.15 -4.15
C THR A 136 -6.12 15.06 -3.99
N THR A 137 -5.94 16.21 -3.38
CA THR A 137 -7.01 17.20 -3.23
C THR A 137 -7.62 17.55 -4.60
N GLY A 138 -8.84 17.06 -4.84
CA GLY A 138 -9.65 17.34 -6.04
C GLY A 138 -9.18 16.67 -7.34
N LYS A 139 -8.16 15.80 -7.30
CA LYS A 139 -7.64 15.11 -8.50
C LYS A 139 -7.13 13.72 -8.17
N ARG A 140 -7.21 12.85 -9.16
CA ARG A 140 -6.50 11.57 -9.18
C ARG A 140 -5.46 11.59 -10.29
N PHE A 141 -4.33 10.95 -10.09
CA PHE A 141 -3.37 10.70 -11.16
C PHE A 141 -2.73 9.33 -10.98
N ARG A 142 -2.21 8.81 -12.07
CA ARG A 142 -1.56 7.52 -12.15
C ARG A 142 -0.07 7.67 -11.87
N CYS A 143 0.47 6.82 -10.99
CA CYS A 143 1.90 6.68 -10.80
C CYS A 143 2.53 5.82 -11.90
N LEU A 144 3.79 6.09 -12.18
CA LEU A 144 4.66 5.16 -12.88
C LEU A 144 5.05 4.06 -11.89
N ILE A 145 4.93 2.81 -12.28
CA ILE A 145 5.46 1.70 -11.50
C ILE A 145 6.94 1.58 -11.87
N ASP A 146 7.80 1.45 -10.86
CA ASP A 146 9.22 1.22 -11.07
C ASP A 146 9.39 -0.09 -11.85
N ASP A 147 10.14 -0.11 -12.92
CA ASP A 147 10.32 -1.19 -13.90
C ASP A 147 9.36 -1.24 -15.10
N THR A 148 8.36 -0.39 -15.21
CA THR A 148 7.51 -0.44 -16.41
C THR A 148 7.29 0.95 -17.01
N PRO A 149 8.01 1.33 -18.05
CA PRO A 149 7.80 2.60 -18.75
C PRO A 149 6.52 2.64 -19.60
N SER A 150 5.69 1.60 -19.59
CA SER A 150 4.50 1.56 -20.40
C SER A 150 3.36 2.37 -19.78
N LEU A 151 2.96 3.40 -20.50
CA LEU A 151 1.76 4.18 -20.24
C LEU A 151 0.53 3.37 -20.66
N TYR A 152 -0.05 2.63 -19.72
CA TYR A 152 -1.37 2.08 -19.94
C TYR A 152 -2.41 3.20 -19.92
N SER A 153 -3.34 3.17 -20.87
CA SER A 153 -4.47 4.11 -20.90
C SER A 153 -5.22 4.00 -19.56
N ILE A 154 -5.52 5.14 -18.98
CA ILE A 154 -6.29 5.23 -17.74
C ILE A 154 -7.56 4.42 -17.94
N ALA A 155 -7.74 3.43 -17.11
CA ALA A 155 -8.90 2.62 -17.14
C ALA A 155 -10.16 3.49 -16.98
N ARG A 156 -11.15 3.20 -17.76
CA ARG A 156 -12.39 3.95 -17.77
C ARG A 156 -13.14 3.70 -16.47
N GLY A 157 -13.32 4.76 -15.66
CA GLY A 157 -13.68 4.73 -14.26
C GLY A 157 -14.93 3.93 -13.88
N ASP A 158 -15.88 3.72 -14.78
CA ASP A 158 -17.16 3.07 -14.45
C ASP A 158 -17.18 1.54 -14.64
N GLN A 159 -16.05 0.94 -15.03
CA GLN A 159 -15.94 -0.50 -15.30
C GLN A 159 -15.20 -1.28 -14.21
N TYR A 160 -14.70 -0.60 -13.17
CA TYR A 160 -13.94 -1.24 -12.10
C TYR A 160 -14.85 -1.70 -10.99
N LYS A 161 -14.66 -2.96 -10.56
CA LYS A 161 -15.22 -3.46 -9.32
C LYS A 161 -14.30 -3.05 -8.17
N GLN A 162 -14.87 -2.50 -7.11
CA GLN A 162 -14.11 -2.16 -5.91
C GLN A 162 -13.76 -3.43 -5.13
N ILE A 163 -12.47 -3.64 -4.85
CA ILE A 163 -12.02 -4.68 -3.94
C ILE A 163 -12.04 -4.10 -2.53
N LYS A 164 -12.80 -4.75 -1.64
CA LYS A 164 -12.84 -4.40 -0.21
C LYS A 164 -11.97 -5.38 0.56
N ALA A 165 -11.02 -4.85 1.32
CA ALA A 165 -10.27 -5.64 2.28
C ALA A 165 -11.09 -5.81 3.56
N LYS A 166 -11.06 -7.02 4.14
CA LYS A 166 -11.67 -7.32 5.43
C LYS A 166 -10.61 -7.87 6.37
N THR A 167 -10.58 -7.38 7.59
CA THR A 167 -9.62 -7.79 8.60
C THR A 167 -10.34 -8.45 9.76
N PHE A 168 -9.90 -9.66 10.11
CA PHE A 168 -10.32 -10.35 11.33
C PHE A 168 -9.18 -10.34 12.32
N THR A 169 -9.49 -10.02 13.57
CA THR A 169 -8.48 -9.96 14.64
C THR A 169 -8.91 -10.81 15.83
N TYR A 170 -7.92 -11.48 16.44
CA TYR A 170 -8.09 -12.16 17.71
C TYR A 170 -7.03 -11.65 18.67
N LEU A 171 -7.45 -10.86 19.68
CA LEU A 171 -6.59 -10.28 20.71
C LEU A 171 -5.33 -9.58 20.13
N GLY A 172 -5.50 -8.85 19.01
CA GLY A 172 -4.44 -8.08 18.36
C GLY A 172 -3.67 -8.82 17.25
N LEU A 173 -3.90 -10.11 17.04
CA LEU A 173 -3.36 -10.86 15.91
C LEU A 173 -4.37 -10.90 14.77
N THR A 174 -3.95 -10.48 13.59
CA THR A 174 -4.75 -10.61 12.36
C THR A 174 -4.69 -12.05 11.86
N PHE A 175 -5.84 -12.57 11.38
CA PHE A 175 -5.94 -13.91 10.86
C PHE A 175 -6.80 -13.99 9.58
N ASP A 176 -6.58 -15.02 8.79
CA ASP A 176 -7.32 -15.35 7.58
C ASP A 176 -8.28 -16.54 7.78
N SER A 177 -8.95 -16.97 6.72
CA SER A 177 -9.88 -18.10 6.74
C SER A 177 -9.19 -19.46 6.98
N TYR A 178 -7.86 -19.52 6.95
CA TYR A 178 -7.11 -20.75 7.22
C TYR A 178 -6.95 -21.01 8.72
N VAL A 179 -7.09 -20.00 9.56
CA VAL A 179 -7.06 -20.15 11.02
C VAL A 179 -8.39 -20.74 11.50
N ARG A 180 -8.30 -21.69 12.41
CA ARG A 180 -9.45 -22.34 13.02
C ARG A 180 -9.62 -22.00 14.49
N TYR A 181 -8.53 -21.92 15.25
CA TYR A 181 -8.62 -21.60 16.68
C TYR A 181 -7.68 -20.47 17.07
N GLY A 182 -8.13 -19.68 18.04
CA GLY A 182 -7.33 -18.70 18.76
C GLY A 182 -7.03 -19.20 20.18
N LEU A 183 -5.77 -19.07 20.57
CA LEU A 183 -5.26 -19.45 21.89
C LEU A 183 -4.90 -18.20 22.67
N SER A 184 -5.29 -18.15 23.94
CA SER A 184 -4.82 -17.14 24.88
C SER A 184 -4.42 -17.83 26.19
N PHE A 185 -3.23 -17.58 26.69
CA PHE A 185 -2.70 -18.20 27.89
C PHE A 185 -1.68 -17.29 28.57
N GLU A 186 -1.33 -17.63 29.80
CA GLU A 186 -0.38 -16.88 30.60
C GLU A 186 0.77 -17.80 31.02
N ILE A 187 2.00 -17.31 30.91
CA ILE A 187 3.22 -17.97 31.39
C ILE A 187 3.99 -16.94 32.19
N ASP A 188 4.31 -17.23 33.46
CA ASP A 188 5.08 -16.34 34.35
C ASP A 188 4.50 -14.91 34.44
N GLY A 189 3.17 -14.78 34.49
CA GLY A 189 2.48 -13.50 34.57
C GLY A 189 2.44 -12.72 33.24
N LYS A 190 2.94 -13.30 32.16
CA LYS A 190 2.92 -12.69 30.83
C LYS A 190 1.88 -13.38 29.93
N ARG A 191 0.99 -12.58 29.36
CA ARG A 191 -0.03 -13.06 28.43
C ARG A 191 0.54 -13.30 27.04
N TYR A 192 0.19 -14.45 26.46
CA TYR A 192 0.51 -14.85 25.11
C TYR A 192 -0.77 -15.09 24.30
N VAL A 193 -0.68 -14.83 23.01
CA VAL A 193 -1.77 -15.07 22.04
C VAL A 193 -1.20 -15.83 20.86
N ALA A 194 -1.85 -16.91 20.47
CA ALA A 194 -1.43 -17.71 19.33
C ALA A 194 -2.64 -18.10 18.46
N LEU A 195 -2.37 -18.53 17.26
CA LEU A 195 -3.36 -18.93 16.26
C LEU A 195 -3.08 -20.35 15.79
N VAL A 196 -4.11 -21.16 15.62
CA VAL A 196 -3.99 -22.52 15.12
C VAL A 196 -4.63 -22.61 13.74
N GLY A 197 -3.83 -22.90 12.75
CA GLY A 197 -4.28 -23.14 11.37
C GLY A 197 -4.99 -24.47 11.21
N ARG A 198 -5.72 -24.65 10.11
CA ARG A 198 -6.41 -25.89 9.77
C ARG A 198 -5.49 -27.11 9.62
N SER A 199 -4.21 -26.89 9.38
CA SER A 199 -3.18 -27.96 9.36
C SER A 199 -2.74 -28.43 10.75
N GLY A 200 -3.16 -27.76 11.81
CA GLY A 200 -2.69 -28.01 13.19
C GLY A 200 -1.48 -27.14 13.58
N PHE A 201 -0.90 -26.40 12.64
CA PHE A 201 0.23 -25.53 12.94
C PHE A 201 -0.19 -24.39 13.88
N ILE A 202 0.64 -24.14 14.91
CA ILE A 202 0.46 -23.07 15.88
C ILE A 202 1.46 -21.95 15.55
N GLY A 203 0.95 -20.74 15.32
CA GLY A 203 1.74 -19.56 15.00
C GLY A 203 1.35 -18.37 15.88
N GLY A 204 1.89 -17.19 15.54
CA GLY A 204 1.73 -15.97 16.36
C GLY A 204 2.74 -15.93 17.50
N ASN A 205 2.33 -15.48 18.70
CA ASN A 205 3.22 -15.34 19.85
C ASN A 205 3.37 -16.67 20.63
N TRP A 206 3.61 -17.78 19.93
CA TRP A 206 3.78 -19.09 20.52
C TRP A 206 5.21 -19.28 21.03
N PRO A 207 5.46 -19.39 22.35
CA PRO A 207 6.82 -19.45 22.90
C PRO A 207 7.34 -20.89 23.13
N LEU A 208 6.52 -21.92 22.87
CA LEU A 208 6.84 -23.30 23.23
C LEU A 208 7.38 -24.09 22.04
N GLY A 209 8.13 -25.19 22.31
CA GLY A 209 8.86 -25.92 21.31
C GLY A 209 8.01 -26.70 20.29
N VAL A 210 6.91 -27.34 20.74
CA VAL A 210 5.99 -28.06 19.86
C VAL A 210 4.94 -27.10 19.37
N ASN A 211 4.87 -26.90 18.07
CA ASN A 211 3.98 -25.96 17.41
C ASN A 211 3.04 -26.64 16.40
N MET A 212 2.76 -27.91 16.57
CA MET A 212 1.89 -28.70 15.70
C MET A 212 0.95 -29.55 16.54
N LEU A 213 -0.35 -29.48 16.27
CA LEU A 213 -1.39 -30.38 16.78
C LEU A 213 -1.71 -31.47 15.77
N GLY A 214 -2.08 -32.63 16.23
CA GLY A 214 -2.67 -33.67 15.41
C GLY A 214 -4.05 -33.27 14.89
N LEU A 215 -4.41 -33.68 13.68
CA LEU A 215 -5.72 -33.37 13.11
C LEU A 215 -6.87 -33.96 13.95
N ASP A 216 -6.62 -35.08 14.62
CA ASP A 216 -7.59 -35.72 15.53
C ASP A 216 -7.86 -34.88 16.77
N ASP A 217 -6.88 -34.10 17.23
CA ASP A 217 -6.97 -33.22 18.39
C ASP A 217 -7.71 -31.91 18.07
N MET A 218 -7.99 -31.64 16.80
CA MET A 218 -8.59 -30.40 16.34
C MET A 218 -10.09 -30.51 16.02
N LYS A 219 -10.81 -31.45 16.65
CA LYS A 219 -12.24 -31.67 16.41
C LYS A 219 -13.11 -30.58 17.08
N SER A 220 -12.69 -30.10 18.23
CA SER A 220 -13.37 -29.03 18.98
C SER A 220 -12.37 -28.20 19.79
N PRO A 221 -12.76 -27.00 20.29
CA PRO A 221 -11.93 -26.22 21.20
C PRO A 221 -11.48 -27.01 22.45
N GLU A 222 -12.36 -27.85 22.98
CA GLU A 222 -12.09 -28.71 24.14
C GLU A 222 -11.03 -29.77 23.82
N SER A 223 -11.09 -30.39 22.62
CA SER A 223 -10.08 -31.35 22.17
C SER A 223 -8.71 -30.68 22.03
N VAL A 224 -8.65 -29.49 21.43
CA VAL A 224 -7.43 -28.69 21.32
C VAL A 224 -6.87 -28.36 22.71
N LYS A 225 -7.74 -27.92 23.62
CA LYS A 225 -7.32 -27.63 24.99
C LYS A 225 -6.77 -28.86 25.67
N GLN A 226 -7.46 -30.00 25.59
CA GLN A 226 -7.03 -31.24 26.21
C GLN A 226 -5.67 -31.72 25.65
N ALA A 227 -5.46 -31.62 24.34
CA ALA A 227 -4.21 -31.98 23.72
C ALA A 227 -3.05 -31.10 24.18
N LEU A 228 -3.26 -29.78 24.28
CA LEU A 228 -2.27 -28.84 24.78
C LEU A 228 -2.02 -29.00 26.29
N ASP A 229 -3.05 -29.20 27.07
CA ASP A 229 -2.93 -29.44 28.52
C ASP A 229 -2.19 -30.75 28.83
N SER A 230 -2.33 -31.79 28.00
CA SER A 230 -1.60 -33.04 28.14
C SER A 230 -0.08 -32.89 27.99
N VAL A 231 0.38 -31.89 27.22
CA VAL A 231 1.81 -31.64 26.95
C VAL A 231 2.35 -30.48 27.82
N TYR A 232 1.52 -29.47 28.09
CA TYR A 232 1.94 -28.20 28.67
C TYR A 232 1.08 -27.77 29.86
N GLY A 233 0.24 -28.65 30.41
CA GLY A 233 -0.68 -28.30 31.50
C GLY A 233 0.01 -27.70 32.72
N ASP A 234 1.21 -28.18 33.06
CA ASP A 234 2.03 -27.62 34.14
C ASP A 234 2.48 -26.17 33.88
N ILE A 235 2.60 -25.79 32.61
CA ILE A 235 3.04 -24.46 32.19
C ILE A 235 1.84 -23.51 32.16
N PHE A 236 0.72 -23.92 31.57
CA PHE A 236 -0.47 -23.09 31.42
C PHE A 236 -1.32 -22.97 32.71
N GLY A 237 -1.27 -24.01 33.58
CA GLY A 237 -2.20 -24.10 34.68
C GLY A 237 -3.66 -24.07 34.18
N GLN A 238 -4.44 -23.10 34.67
CA GLN A 238 -5.83 -22.90 34.26
C GLN A 238 -6.00 -21.73 33.27
N SER A 239 -4.91 -21.14 32.82
CA SER A 239 -4.95 -19.90 32.00
C SER A 239 -5.28 -20.14 30.52
N LEU A 240 -5.15 -21.38 30.01
CA LEU A 240 -5.37 -21.66 28.59
C LEU A 240 -6.85 -21.54 28.22
N LEU A 241 -7.11 -20.61 27.32
CA LEU A 241 -8.39 -20.40 26.66
C LEU A 241 -8.27 -20.73 25.18
N VAL A 242 -9.21 -21.49 24.66
CA VAL A 242 -9.27 -21.85 23.23
C VAL A 242 -10.62 -21.38 22.68
N HIS A 243 -10.56 -20.59 21.60
CA HIS A 243 -11.75 -20.10 20.92
C HIS A 243 -11.75 -20.59 19.47
N GLU A 244 -12.89 -21.11 19.01
CA GLU A 244 -13.06 -21.38 17.59
C GLU A 244 -13.29 -20.07 16.86
N LEU A 245 -12.46 -19.81 15.85
CA LEU A 245 -12.51 -18.62 15.01
C LEU A 245 -13.18 -18.97 13.68
N ASN A 246 -14.01 -18.07 13.20
CA ASN A 246 -14.58 -18.17 11.88
C ASN A 246 -14.53 -16.79 11.20
N THR A 247 -14.53 -16.77 9.89
CA THR A 247 -14.50 -15.55 9.08
C THR A 247 -15.92 -15.11 8.68
N SER A 248 -16.95 -15.60 9.39
CA SER A 248 -18.35 -15.18 9.17
C SER A 248 -18.55 -13.70 9.55
N PRO A 249 -19.40 -12.96 8.85
CA PRO A 249 -19.75 -11.57 9.22
C PRO A 249 -20.25 -11.40 10.65
N ASN A 250 -20.85 -12.45 11.22
CA ASN A 250 -21.38 -12.45 12.58
C ASN A 250 -20.36 -12.93 13.64
N ASN A 251 -19.09 -13.08 13.29
CA ASN A 251 -18.07 -13.45 14.24
C ASN A 251 -17.80 -12.26 15.20
N PRO A 252 -17.87 -12.46 16.54
CA PRO A 252 -17.58 -11.41 17.52
C PRO A 252 -16.13 -10.89 17.45
N PHE A 253 -15.23 -11.62 16.79
CA PHE A 253 -13.85 -11.23 16.56
C PHE A 253 -13.62 -10.52 15.20
N SER A 254 -14.70 -10.24 14.44
CA SER A 254 -14.60 -9.46 13.21
C SER A 254 -14.67 -7.97 13.52
N THR A 255 -13.58 -7.26 13.25
CA THR A 255 -13.62 -5.80 13.21
C THR A 255 -13.90 -5.40 11.76
N PHE A 256 -15.07 -4.80 11.51
CA PHE A 256 -15.30 -4.14 10.24
C PHE A 256 -14.56 -2.80 10.30
N MET A 257 -13.68 -2.53 9.34
CA MET A 257 -13.34 -1.14 9.04
C MET A 257 -14.59 -0.57 8.36
N GLU A 258 -15.44 0.11 9.14
CA GLU A 258 -16.49 0.96 8.59
C GLU A 258 -15.81 2.13 7.86
N ASP A 259 -16.28 2.37 6.63
CA ASP A 259 -15.84 3.45 5.74
C ASP A 259 -16.17 4.84 6.30
#